data_23be80e46e72520ec0fb0a53f4a01f13
#
_entry.id   23be80e46e72520ec0fb0a53f4a01f13
#
_cell.length_a   1.000
_cell.length_b   1.000
_cell.length_c   1.000
_cell.angle_alpha   90.00
_cell.angle_beta   90.00
_cell.angle_gamma   90.00
#
_symmetry.space_group_name_H-M   'P 1'
#
loop_
_entity.id
_entity.type
_entity.pdbx_description
1 polymer ?
#
loop_
_entity_poly.entity_id
_entity_poly.type
_entity_poly.pdbx_seq_one_letter_code
_entity_poly.pdbx_strand_id
1 'polypeptide(L)'
;MSSLELSADVSTIRANRAGVYLAVLQLVFTLGWTTYVIYLPKLAAEVGIAPSAVILILMLDQAIFTITDTAMGIAADKIAPFVGRLGLFVGALTALSCAAFVALPFVAGTGPVAQAWFIALIVIWAITSSALRAPPLTLLGKHRAKPSVPFLSALAMLGYGLAGAVSPYLGVVLRDQDARLPFVISSVVLLVTALALSRVERGLVQDASSPEKPAEPAKPLGGVPMIFIVSMVILALGYQLHFSINSAPFYLRFAKPADLQWLMPVFWIGFNIAMFPASVVTKRRGGLIVMGAAGLLGALAVLGAELAGNLNTLIVAQFLAGAAWGCMLMSAISAALAIGDSGAEGKVVGLVFSALALATFARMAAVAGGLQKLPEYAPLLHWAPVACWSVAGAGLLVIAASRLQQSVARARGVSSS
;
A
#
# COMPACT_ATOMS: atom_id res chain seq x y z
N MET A 1 -1.48 12.43 39.30
CA MET A 1 -1.22 12.64 37.86
C MET A 1 -1.19 14.12 37.61
N SER A 2 -0.10 14.64 37.07
CA SER A 2 0.01 16.07 36.73
C SER A 2 -0.86 16.42 35.50
N SER A 3 -1.24 17.68 35.37
CA SER A 3 -2.00 18.14 34.18
C SER A 3 -1.27 17.86 32.85
N LEU A 4 0.06 17.80 32.87
CA LEU A 4 0.93 17.44 31.75
C LEU A 4 0.82 15.94 31.38
N GLU A 5 0.77 15.06 32.38
CA GLU A 5 0.57 13.61 32.17
C GLU A 5 -0.81 13.31 31.58
N LEU A 6 -1.84 14.00 32.07
CA LEU A 6 -3.20 13.86 31.57
C LEU A 6 -3.32 14.34 30.09
N SER A 7 -2.64 15.45 29.74
CA SER A 7 -2.64 15.98 28.37
C SER A 7 -1.86 15.07 27.39
N ALA A 8 -0.76 14.46 27.82
CA ALA A 8 0.02 13.50 27.03
C ALA A 8 -0.78 12.21 26.78
N ASP A 9 -1.51 11.73 27.78
CA ASP A 9 -2.33 10.52 27.67
C ASP A 9 -3.50 10.71 26.69
N VAL A 10 -4.20 11.85 26.76
CA VAL A 10 -5.29 12.21 25.84
C VAL A 10 -4.79 12.34 24.40
N SER A 11 -3.60 12.93 24.19
CA SER A 11 -3.04 13.06 22.84
C SER A 11 -2.67 11.71 22.23
N THR A 12 -2.15 10.78 23.02
CA THR A 12 -1.82 9.42 22.60
C THR A 12 -3.08 8.62 22.22
N ILE A 13 -4.13 8.72 23.02
CA ILE A 13 -5.42 8.06 22.74
C ILE A 13 -6.01 8.57 21.42
N ARG A 14 -5.96 9.87 21.15
CA ARG A 14 -6.47 10.46 19.90
C ARG A 14 -5.65 10.01 18.68
N ALA A 15 -4.31 9.99 18.79
CA ALA A 15 -3.46 9.50 17.74
C ALA A 15 -3.74 8.01 17.41
N ASN A 16 -3.90 7.16 18.44
CA ASN A 16 -4.23 5.75 18.25
C ASN A 16 -5.61 5.57 17.61
N ARG A 17 -6.61 6.36 17.98
CA ARG A 17 -7.93 6.36 17.31
C ARG A 17 -7.83 6.74 15.85
N ALA A 18 -6.97 7.71 15.48
CA ALA A 18 -6.72 8.05 14.10
C ALA A 18 -6.05 6.89 13.34
N GLY A 19 -5.07 6.21 13.94
CA GLY A 19 -4.45 5.01 13.36
C GLY A 19 -5.45 3.88 13.11
N VAL A 20 -6.33 3.59 14.08
CA VAL A 20 -7.41 2.60 13.93
C VAL A 20 -8.40 3.02 12.84
N TYR A 21 -8.79 4.30 12.81
CA TYR A 21 -9.65 4.80 11.74
C TYR A 21 -9.03 4.60 10.36
N LEU A 22 -7.73 4.90 10.21
CA LEU A 22 -7.02 4.69 8.95
C LEU A 22 -6.93 3.19 8.60
N ALA A 23 -6.80 2.30 9.60
CA ALA A 23 -6.88 0.85 9.37
C ALA A 23 -8.24 0.46 8.79
N VAL A 24 -9.34 0.97 9.35
CA VAL A 24 -10.70 0.71 8.83
C VAL A 24 -10.86 1.27 7.42
N LEU A 25 -10.38 2.48 7.16
CA LEU A 25 -10.44 3.09 5.83
C LEU A 25 -9.68 2.27 4.79
N GLN A 26 -8.45 1.83 5.11
CA GLN A 26 -7.65 0.99 4.23
C GLN A 26 -8.27 -0.40 4.03
N LEU A 27 -8.84 -0.99 5.08
CA LEU A 27 -9.56 -2.26 5.00
C LEU A 27 -10.73 -2.16 4.01
N VAL A 28 -11.62 -1.21 4.21
CA VAL A 28 -12.83 -1.04 3.39
C VAL A 28 -12.47 -0.71 1.93
N PHE A 29 -11.49 0.18 1.73
CA PHE A 29 -11.01 0.52 0.40
C PHE A 29 -10.43 -0.70 -0.33
N THR A 30 -9.57 -1.48 0.34
CA THR A 30 -8.92 -2.66 -0.26
C THR A 30 -9.92 -3.78 -0.52
N LEU A 31 -10.93 -3.96 0.33
CA LEU A 31 -12.03 -4.90 0.08
C LEU A 31 -12.88 -4.47 -1.13
N GLY A 32 -13.11 -3.18 -1.31
CA GLY A 32 -13.74 -2.64 -2.53
C GLY A 32 -12.94 -2.97 -3.79
N TRP A 33 -11.61 -2.78 -3.75
CA TRP A 33 -10.72 -3.23 -4.83
C TRP A 33 -10.82 -4.73 -5.08
N THR A 34 -10.84 -5.54 -4.04
CA THR A 34 -11.01 -7.00 -4.16
C THR A 34 -12.34 -7.35 -4.84
N THR A 35 -13.43 -6.69 -4.44
CA THR A 35 -14.75 -6.84 -5.07
C THR A 35 -14.68 -6.51 -6.58
N TYR A 36 -14.06 -5.41 -6.94
CA TYR A 36 -13.85 -5.02 -8.33
C TYR A 36 -13.13 -6.12 -9.12
N VAL A 37 -11.98 -6.58 -8.63
CA VAL A 37 -11.16 -7.58 -9.33
C VAL A 37 -11.92 -8.92 -9.51
N ILE A 38 -12.73 -9.33 -8.52
CA ILE A 38 -13.53 -10.56 -8.59
C ILE A 38 -14.58 -10.47 -9.69
N TYR A 39 -15.28 -9.33 -9.79
CA TYR A 39 -16.39 -9.19 -10.73
C TYR A 39 -16.01 -8.62 -12.10
N LEU A 40 -14.84 -8.00 -12.24
CA LEU A 40 -14.42 -7.37 -13.49
C LEU A 40 -14.53 -8.29 -14.73
N PRO A 41 -14.12 -9.58 -14.68
CA PRO A 41 -14.25 -10.46 -15.84
C PRO A 41 -15.70 -10.66 -16.28
N LYS A 42 -16.63 -10.81 -15.31
CA LYS A 42 -18.05 -11.00 -15.55
C LYS A 42 -18.67 -9.72 -16.15
N LEU A 43 -18.45 -8.57 -15.51
CA LEU A 43 -18.98 -7.28 -15.96
C LEU A 43 -18.42 -6.87 -17.34
N ALA A 44 -17.14 -7.13 -17.60
CA ALA A 44 -16.54 -6.90 -18.90
C ALA A 44 -17.17 -7.76 -20.00
N ALA A 45 -17.45 -9.04 -19.70
CA ALA A 45 -18.14 -9.93 -20.63
C ALA A 45 -19.58 -9.49 -20.91
N GLU A 46 -20.30 -8.95 -19.91
CA GLU A 46 -21.68 -8.45 -20.07
C GLU A 46 -21.76 -7.27 -21.04
N VAL A 47 -20.70 -6.43 -21.15
CA VAL A 47 -20.64 -5.34 -22.15
C VAL A 47 -19.94 -5.75 -23.45
N GLY A 48 -19.59 -7.03 -23.61
CA GLY A 48 -18.98 -7.59 -24.82
C GLY A 48 -17.48 -7.34 -24.95
N ILE A 49 -16.76 -7.14 -23.82
CA ILE A 49 -15.30 -7.07 -23.79
C ILE A 49 -14.74 -8.48 -23.68
N ALA A 50 -13.76 -8.81 -24.55
CA ALA A 50 -13.14 -10.13 -24.58
C ALA A 50 -12.40 -10.44 -23.26
N PRO A 51 -12.41 -11.70 -22.77
CA PRO A 51 -11.70 -12.09 -21.54
C PRO A 51 -10.22 -11.76 -21.55
N SER A 52 -9.57 -11.81 -22.71
CA SER A 52 -8.15 -11.45 -22.88
C SER A 52 -7.87 -9.96 -22.64
N ALA A 53 -8.87 -9.08 -22.76
CA ALA A 53 -8.73 -7.66 -22.53
C ALA A 53 -8.87 -7.27 -21.05
N VAL A 54 -9.34 -8.15 -20.17
CA VAL A 54 -9.50 -7.88 -18.74
C VAL A 54 -8.17 -7.50 -18.08
N ILE A 55 -7.09 -8.20 -18.44
CA ILE A 55 -5.76 -7.87 -17.91
C ILE A 55 -5.29 -6.49 -18.37
N LEU A 56 -5.68 -6.05 -19.57
CA LEU A 56 -5.34 -4.71 -20.08
C LEU A 56 -6.10 -3.62 -19.32
N ILE A 57 -7.35 -3.89 -18.90
CA ILE A 57 -8.12 -2.98 -18.03
C ILE A 57 -7.41 -2.86 -16.67
N LEU A 58 -7.02 -3.96 -16.05
CA LEU A 58 -6.27 -3.94 -14.79
C LEU A 58 -4.91 -3.24 -14.94
N MET A 59 -4.24 -3.37 -16.08
CA MET A 59 -3.01 -2.62 -16.37
C MET A 59 -3.29 -1.12 -16.53
N LEU A 60 -4.39 -0.75 -17.17
CA LEU A 60 -4.82 0.66 -17.27
C LEU A 60 -5.01 1.27 -15.89
N ASP A 61 -5.69 0.57 -14.97
CA ASP A 61 -5.85 1.01 -13.58
C ASP A 61 -4.50 1.27 -12.91
N GLN A 62 -3.54 0.35 -13.06
CA GLN A 62 -2.21 0.52 -12.44
C GLN A 62 -1.41 1.65 -13.08
N ALA A 63 -1.55 1.86 -14.40
CA ALA A 63 -0.93 3.01 -15.09
C ALA A 63 -1.51 4.34 -14.56
N ILE A 64 -2.83 4.40 -14.38
CA ILE A 64 -3.50 5.56 -13.78
C ILE A 64 -3.00 5.77 -12.35
N PHE A 65 -3.00 4.75 -11.48
CA PHE A 65 -2.52 4.84 -10.10
C PHE A 65 -1.05 5.28 -10.02
N THR A 66 -0.19 4.83 -10.92
CA THR A 66 1.22 5.23 -10.98
C THR A 66 1.38 6.75 -11.08
N ILE A 67 0.46 7.42 -11.75
CA ILE A 67 0.48 8.88 -11.92
C ILE A 67 -0.34 9.58 -10.82
N THR A 68 -1.56 9.10 -10.60
CA THR A 68 -2.54 9.81 -9.77
C THR A 68 -2.26 9.71 -8.28
N ASP A 69 -1.60 8.65 -7.78
CA ASP A 69 -1.23 8.55 -6.37
C ASP A 69 -0.26 9.66 -5.94
N THR A 70 0.75 9.92 -6.77
CA THR A 70 1.67 11.04 -6.52
C THR A 70 0.96 12.39 -6.67
N ALA A 71 0.11 12.55 -7.70
CA ALA A 71 -0.65 13.78 -7.92
C ALA A 71 -1.59 14.08 -6.74
N MET A 72 -2.30 13.09 -6.22
CA MET A 72 -3.18 13.23 -5.06
C MET A 72 -2.40 13.50 -3.77
N GLY A 73 -1.21 12.90 -3.63
CA GLY A 73 -0.30 13.24 -2.52
C GLY A 73 0.14 14.70 -2.56
N ILE A 74 0.54 15.21 -3.73
CA ILE A 74 0.90 16.64 -3.92
C ILE A 74 -0.31 17.55 -3.65
N ALA A 75 -1.50 17.15 -4.09
CA ALA A 75 -2.72 17.90 -3.79
C ALA A 75 -3.01 17.94 -2.29
N ALA A 76 -2.81 16.82 -1.58
CA ALA A 76 -2.93 16.76 -0.13
C ALA A 76 -1.97 17.71 0.58
N ASP A 77 -0.70 17.79 0.16
CA ASP A 77 0.30 18.71 0.73
C ASP A 77 -0.14 20.17 0.57
N LYS A 78 -0.69 20.55 -0.59
CA LYS A 78 -1.20 21.90 -0.84
C LYS A 78 -2.43 22.26 -0.01
N ILE A 79 -3.24 21.27 0.35
CA ILE A 79 -4.48 21.45 1.11
C ILE A 79 -4.22 21.36 2.62
N ALA A 80 -3.21 20.61 3.03
CA ALA A 80 -2.86 20.34 4.42
C ALA A 80 -2.77 21.56 5.36
N PRO A 81 -2.29 22.73 4.92
CA PRO A 81 -2.27 23.93 5.77
C PRO A 81 -3.67 24.42 6.20
N PHE A 82 -4.72 24.00 5.51
CA PHE A 82 -6.09 24.42 5.78
C PHE A 82 -6.85 23.32 6.53
N VAL A 83 -6.96 23.46 7.84
CA VAL A 83 -7.61 22.50 8.74
C VAL A 83 -9.03 22.14 8.28
N GLY A 84 -9.33 20.84 8.22
CA GLY A 84 -10.64 20.32 7.81
C GLY A 84 -10.84 20.22 6.30
N ARG A 85 -9.97 20.82 5.47
CA ARG A 85 -10.10 20.76 4.01
C ARG A 85 -9.65 19.44 3.41
N LEU A 86 -8.67 18.76 4.02
CA LEU A 86 -8.21 17.46 3.56
C LEU A 86 -9.36 16.44 3.58
N GLY A 87 -10.09 16.36 4.70
CA GLY A 87 -11.24 15.47 4.83
C GLY A 87 -12.37 15.80 3.85
N LEU A 88 -12.61 17.08 3.55
CA LEU A 88 -13.60 17.49 2.53
C LEU A 88 -13.15 17.10 1.13
N PHE A 89 -11.87 17.32 0.81
CA PHE A 89 -11.27 16.96 -0.49
C PHE A 89 -11.37 15.44 -0.73
N VAL A 90 -10.90 14.64 0.22
CA VAL A 90 -10.97 13.18 0.14
C VAL A 90 -12.42 12.71 0.08
N GLY A 91 -13.31 13.28 0.91
CA GLY A 91 -14.73 12.94 0.92
C GLY A 91 -15.44 13.21 -0.42
N ALA A 92 -15.19 14.36 -1.04
CA ALA A 92 -15.78 14.70 -2.33
C ALA A 92 -15.29 13.76 -3.46
N LEU A 93 -13.98 13.48 -3.52
CA LEU A 93 -13.44 12.53 -4.50
C LEU A 93 -13.93 11.10 -4.23
N THR A 94 -14.07 10.70 -2.96
CA THR A 94 -14.66 9.41 -2.62
C THR A 94 -16.12 9.31 -3.04
N ALA A 95 -16.91 10.36 -2.89
CA ALA A 95 -18.31 10.36 -3.36
C ALA A 95 -18.39 10.14 -4.88
N LEU A 96 -17.54 10.82 -5.67
CA LEU A 96 -17.46 10.63 -7.12
C LEU A 96 -16.95 9.22 -7.45
N SER A 97 -15.94 8.73 -6.74
CA SER A 97 -15.40 7.37 -6.88
C SER A 97 -16.49 6.32 -6.63
N CYS A 98 -17.23 6.44 -5.53
CA CYS A 98 -18.33 5.53 -5.19
C CYS A 98 -19.47 5.59 -6.21
N ALA A 99 -19.81 6.77 -6.73
CA ALA A 99 -20.83 6.92 -7.76
C ALA A 99 -20.42 6.17 -9.06
N ALA A 100 -19.17 6.34 -9.50
CA ALA A 100 -18.65 5.63 -10.67
C ALA A 100 -18.61 4.11 -10.42
N PHE A 101 -18.18 3.68 -9.22
CA PHE A 101 -18.09 2.27 -8.84
C PHE A 101 -19.46 1.59 -8.81
N VAL A 102 -20.46 2.22 -8.17
CA VAL A 102 -21.84 1.70 -8.14
C VAL A 102 -22.44 1.61 -9.55
N ALA A 103 -22.09 2.52 -10.44
CA ALA A 103 -22.62 2.51 -11.81
C ALA A 103 -22.10 1.35 -12.66
N LEU A 104 -20.92 0.78 -12.35
CA LEU A 104 -20.31 -0.29 -13.17
C LEU A 104 -21.22 -1.49 -13.43
N PRO A 105 -21.87 -2.13 -12.42
CA PRO A 105 -22.74 -3.30 -12.65
C PRO A 105 -24.12 -2.92 -13.26
N PHE A 106 -24.35 -1.66 -13.56
CA PHE A 106 -25.60 -1.19 -14.18
C PHE A 106 -25.39 -0.75 -15.64
N VAL A 107 -24.17 -0.84 -16.17
CA VAL A 107 -23.93 -0.60 -17.60
C VAL A 107 -24.62 -1.70 -18.39
N ALA A 108 -25.65 -1.32 -19.15
CA ALA A 108 -26.48 -2.26 -19.90
C ALA A 108 -26.11 -2.27 -21.40
N GLY A 109 -26.35 -3.40 -22.04
CA GLY A 109 -26.13 -3.59 -23.48
C GLY A 109 -24.70 -4.00 -23.82
N THR A 110 -24.51 -4.32 -25.09
CA THR A 110 -23.23 -4.74 -25.68
C THR A 110 -22.82 -3.79 -26.81
N GLY A 111 -21.54 -3.78 -27.12
CA GLY A 111 -21.00 -2.99 -28.25
C GLY A 111 -20.27 -1.72 -27.83
N PRO A 112 -19.79 -0.92 -28.81
CA PRO A 112 -18.81 0.14 -28.56
C PRO A 112 -19.25 1.20 -27.55
N VAL A 113 -20.54 1.54 -27.50
CA VAL A 113 -21.07 2.56 -26.59
C VAL A 113 -21.06 2.05 -25.13
N ALA A 114 -21.54 0.82 -24.89
CA ALA A 114 -21.52 0.22 -23.55
C ALA A 114 -20.08 0.02 -23.07
N GLN A 115 -19.18 -0.45 -23.92
CA GLN A 115 -17.76 -0.60 -23.62
C GLN A 115 -17.13 0.76 -23.28
N ALA A 116 -17.42 1.81 -24.03
CA ALA A 116 -16.89 3.15 -23.77
C ALA A 116 -17.35 3.68 -22.40
N TRP A 117 -18.64 3.54 -22.06
CA TRP A 117 -19.15 3.92 -20.75
C TRP A 117 -18.52 3.10 -19.62
N PHE A 118 -18.39 1.80 -19.80
CA PHE A 118 -17.77 0.91 -18.82
C PHE A 118 -16.32 1.34 -18.54
N ILE A 119 -15.52 1.54 -19.57
CA ILE A 119 -14.13 2.01 -19.42
C ILE A 119 -14.06 3.42 -18.83
N ALA A 120 -14.94 4.34 -19.23
CA ALA A 120 -14.98 5.69 -18.68
C ALA A 120 -15.27 5.69 -17.18
N LEU A 121 -16.20 4.86 -16.70
CA LEU A 121 -16.49 4.69 -15.26
C LEU A 121 -15.29 4.12 -14.50
N ILE A 122 -14.59 3.13 -15.08
CA ILE A 122 -13.36 2.57 -14.51
C ILE A 122 -12.28 3.67 -14.37
N VAL A 123 -12.05 4.45 -15.42
CA VAL A 123 -11.06 5.54 -15.41
C VAL A 123 -11.40 6.60 -14.35
N ILE A 124 -12.68 7.02 -14.29
CA ILE A 124 -13.15 7.98 -13.27
C ILE A 124 -12.92 7.41 -11.87
N TRP A 125 -13.31 6.14 -11.66
CA TRP A 125 -13.11 5.46 -10.38
C TRP A 125 -11.63 5.33 -10.01
N ALA A 126 -10.76 4.90 -10.93
CA ALA A 126 -9.34 4.75 -10.69
C ALA A 126 -8.68 6.09 -10.32
N ILE A 127 -8.94 7.16 -11.08
CA ILE A 127 -8.39 8.50 -10.81
C ILE A 127 -8.83 8.99 -9.42
N THR A 128 -10.12 8.92 -9.12
CA THR A 128 -10.69 9.51 -7.91
C THR A 128 -10.38 8.69 -6.66
N SER A 129 -10.28 7.36 -6.78
CA SER A 129 -9.95 6.47 -5.67
C SER A 129 -8.50 6.61 -5.16
N SER A 130 -7.59 7.16 -5.96
CA SER A 130 -6.22 7.50 -5.51
C SER A 130 -6.22 8.49 -4.34
N ALA A 131 -7.28 9.28 -4.16
CA ALA A 131 -7.43 10.17 -3.00
C ALA A 131 -7.59 9.42 -1.67
N LEU A 132 -7.89 8.12 -1.69
CA LEU A 132 -8.01 7.26 -0.51
C LEU A 132 -6.70 6.57 -0.11
N ARG A 133 -5.65 6.66 -0.91
CA ARG A 133 -4.39 5.94 -0.72
C ARG A 133 -3.38 6.78 0.07
N ALA A 134 -2.74 7.75 -0.55
CA ALA A 134 -1.73 8.59 0.08
C ALA A 134 -2.31 9.71 0.99
N PRO A 135 -3.32 10.51 0.58
CA PRO A 135 -3.78 11.66 1.33
C PRO A 135 -4.16 11.38 2.78
N PRO A 136 -4.94 10.33 3.14
CA PRO A 136 -5.30 10.07 4.53
C PRO A 136 -4.10 9.76 5.41
N LEU A 137 -3.04 9.15 4.86
CA LEU A 137 -1.84 8.78 5.62
C LEU A 137 -0.98 10.00 6.01
N THR A 138 -1.14 11.13 5.32
CA THR A 138 -0.45 12.38 5.70
C THR A 138 -0.85 12.86 7.08
N LEU A 139 -2.04 12.49 7.57
CA LEU A 139 -2.48 12.79 8.94
C LEU A 139 -1.54 12.21 10.01
N LEU A 140 -0.84 11.12 9.71
CA LEU A 140 0.13 10.50 10.62
C LEU A 140 1.39 11.36 10.81
N GLY A 141 1.74 12.19 9.82
CA GLY A 141 2.85 13.12 9.88
C GLY A 141 2.57 14.40 10.68
N LYS A 142 1.29 14.71 10.98
CA LYS A 142 0.90 15.96 11.64
C LYS A 142 1.22 15.95 13.15
N HIS A 143 1.95 16.94 13.57
CA HIS A 143 2.32 17.49 14.89
C HIS A 143 2.60 16.57 16.07
N ARG A 144 1.60 15.92 16.65
CA ARG A 144 1.77 15.14 17.90
C ARG A 144 1.94 13.65 17.67
N ALA A 145 1.63 13.18 16.46
CA ALA A 145 1.82 11.78 16.10
C ALA A 145 3.29 11.41 15.84
N LYS A 146 4.19 12.37 15.65
CA LYS A 146 5.60 12.14 15.25
C LYS A 146 6.34 11.06 16.05
N PRO A 147 6.31 11.02 17.39
CA PRO A 147 6.98 9.97 18.15
C PRO A 147 6.37 8.58 17.94
N SER A 148 5.11 8.51 17.50
CA SER A 148 4.33 7.29 17.31
C SER A 148 4.12 6.92 15.85
N VAL A 149 4.66 7.67 14.89
CA VAL A 149 4.47 7.45 13.44
C VAL A 149 4.71 6.00 13.01
N PRO A 150 5.77 5.28 13.43
CA PRO A 150 5.94 3.89 13.04
C PRO A 150 4.81 2.97 13.53
N PHE A 151 4.35 3.13 14.76
CA PHE A 151 3.24 2.37 15.30
C PHE A 151 1.91 2.70 14.60
N LEU A 152 1.65 3.97 14.34
CA LEU A 152 0.47 4.41 13.61
C LEU A 152 0.49 3.96 12.15
N SER A 153 1.67 3.89 11.52
CA SER A 153 1.84 3.29 10.20
C SER A 153 1.54 1.80 10.20
N ALA A 154 1.94 1.07 11.26
CA ALA A 154 1.58 -0.33 11.44
C ALA A 154 0.06 -0.50 11.60
N LEU A 155 -0.59 0.34 12.42
CA LEU A 155 -2.05 0.33 12.56
C LEU A 155 -2.74 0.61 11.22
N ALA A 156 -2.33 1.64 10.50
CA ALA A 156 -2.94 1.97 9.21
C ALA A 156 -2.79 0.84 8.18
N MET A 157 -1.61 0.20 8.11
CA MET A 157 -1.35 -0.92 7.20
C MET A 157 -2.02 -2.23 7.64
N LEU A 158 -2.45 -2.35 8.91
CA LEU A 158 -3.22 -3.50 9.39
C LEU A 158 -4.49 -3.71 8.56
N GLY A 159 -5.20 -2.63 8.21
CA GLY A 159 -6.39 -2.73 7.36
C GLY A 159 -6.10 -3.31 5.98
N TYR A 160 -5.01 -2.87 5.36
CA TYR A 160 -4.54 -3.41 4.09
C TYR A 160 -4.20 -4.91 4.19
N GLY A 161 -3.46 -5.31 5.22
CA GLY A 161 -3.08 -6.71 5.44
C GLY A 161 -4.27 -7.61 5.80
N LEU A 162 -5.25 -7.12 6.57
CA LEU A 162 -6.49 -7.85 6.87
C LEU A 162 -7.32 -8.08 5.59
N ALA A 163 -7.45 -7.06 4.74
CA ALA A 163 -8.12 -7.21 3.45
C ALA A 163 -7.42 -8.27 2.60
N GLY A 164 -6.09 -8.25 2.53
CA GLY A 164 -5.31 -9.27 1.82
C GLY A 164 -5.55 -10.69 2.34
N ALA A 165 -5.64 -10.86 3.67
CA ALA A 165 -5.94 -12.16 4.29
C ALA A 165 -7.36 -12.67 3.99
N VAL A 166 -8.33 -11.76 3.90
CA VAL A 166 -9.75 -12.11 3.66
C VAL A 166 -10.05 -12.28 2.16
N SER A 167 -9.30 -11.63 1.28
CA SER A 167 -9.56 -11.63 -0.18
C SER A 167 -9.76 -13.01 -0.82
N PRO A 168 -9.00 -14.08 -0.50
CA PRO A 168 -9.22 -15.42 -1.09
C PRO A 168 -10.60 -16.01 -0.75
N TYR A 169 -11.10 -15.75 0.47
CA TYR A 169 -12.43 -16.21 0.89
C TYR A 169 -13.53 -15.44 0.16
N LEU A 170 -13.36 -14.11 0.00
CA LEU A 170 -14.31 -13.30 -0.76
C LEU A 170 -14.41 -13.78 -2.21
N GLY A 171 -13.29 -14.18 -2.81
CA GLY A 171 -13.29 -14.77 -4.17
C GLY A 171 -14.15 -16.01 -4.30
N VAL A 172 -14.24 -16.82 -3.25
CA VAL A 172 -15.13 -18.00 -3.23
C VAL A 172 -16.58 -17.62 -2.98
N VAL A 173 -16.85 -16.78 -1.96
CA VAL A 173 -18.21 -16.41 -1.54
C VAL A 173 -18.92 -15.55 -2.57
N LEU A 174 -18.22 -14.63 -3.22
CA LEU A 174 -18.82 -13.64 -4.11
C LEU A 174 -18.95 -14.13 -5.56
N ARG A 175 -18.26 -15.20 -5.95
CA ARG A 175 -18.18 -15.66 -7.34
C ARG A 175 -19.54 -15.82 -8.02
N ASP A 176 -20.51 -16.39 -7.31
CA ASP A 176 -21.84 -16.76 -7.85
C ASP A 176 -22.93 -15.74 -7.44
N GLN A 177 -22.56 -14.66 -6.76
CA GLN A 177 -23.50 -13.62 -6.34
C GLN A 177 -23.71 -12.54 -7.44
N ASP A 178 -24.82 -11.82 -7.34
CA ASP A 178 -25.05 -10.63 -8.17
C ASP A 178 -24.06 -9.53 -7.77
N ALA A 179 -23.38 -8.94 -8.76
CA ALA A 179 -22.38 -7.90 -8.53
C ALA A 179 -22.96 -6.61 -7.90
N ARG A 180 -24.23 -6.30 -8.17
CA ARG A 180 -24.87 -5.04 -7.76
C ARG A 180 -24.79 -4.82 -6.26
N LEU A 181 -25.15 -5.83 -5.47
CA LEU A 181 -25.19 -5.71 -4.01
C LEU A 181 -23.80 -5.50 -3.39
N PRO A 182 -22.76 -6.31 -3.72
CA PRO A 182 -21.40 -6.04 -3.22
C PRO A 182 -20.84 -4.66 -3.60
N PHE A 183 -21.11 -4.17 -4.82
CA PHE A 183 -20.68 -2.83 -5.24
C PHE A 183 -21.37 -1.73 -4.45
N VAL A 184 -22.68 -1.82 -4.23
CA VAL A 184 -23.43 -0.85 -3.43
C VAL A 184 -22.96 -0.86 -1.97
N ILE A 185 -22.84 -2.04 -1.34
CA ILE A 185 -22.40 -2.16 0.05
C ILE A 185 -20.99 -1.60 0.22
N SER A 186 -20.05 -1.98 -0.63
CA SER A 186 -18.67 -1.47 -0.60
C SER A 186 -18.63 0.04 -0.71
N SER A 187 -19.42 0.63 -1.63
CA SER A 187 -19.48 2.08 -1.83
C SER A 187 -20.09 2.81 -0.65
N VAL A 188 -21.20 2.32 -0.10
CA VAL A 188 -21.86 2.97 1.05
C VAL A 188 -20.93 2.95 2.26
N VAL A 189 -20.34 1.79 2.59
CA VAL A 189 -19.43 1.65 3.72
C VAL A 189 -18.19 2.52 3.54
N LEU A 190 -17.61 2.54 2.33
CA LEU A 190 -16.44 3.37 2.03
C LEU A 190 -16.76 4.86 2.14
N LEU A 191 -17.89 5.32 1.58
CA LEU A 191 -18.29 6.72 1.64
C LEU A 191 -18.53 7.18 3.07
N VAL A 192 -19.29 6.41 3.86
CA VAL A 192 -19.54 6.71 5.28
C VAL A 192 -18.22 6.78 6.05
N THR A 193 -17.32 5.85 5.81
CA THR A 193 -15.99 5.83 6.44
C THR A 193 -15.17 7.06 6.02
N ALA A 194 -15.12 7.39 4.73
CA ALA A 194 -14.34 8.52 4.22
C ALA A 194 -14.86 9.88 4.72
N LEU A 195 -16.18 10.05 4.83
CA LEU A 195 -16.77 11.28 5.36
C LEU A 195 -16.40 11.54 6.85
N ALA A 196 -16.09 10.50 7.61
CA ALA A 196 -15.61 10.65 8.98
C ALA A 196 -14.17 11.24 9.05
N LEU A 197 -13.40 11.25 7.94
CA LEU A 197 -12.03 11.79 7.88
C LEU A 197 -11.94 13.23 8.36
N SER A 198 -12.91 14.08 8.00
CA SER A 198 -12.96 15.48 8.45
C SER A 198 -13.07 15.64 9.99
N ARG A 199 -13.72 14.69 10.67
CA ARG A 199 -13.80 14.70 12.14
C ARG A 199 -12.48 14.27 12.75
N VAL A 200 -11.84 13.24 12.18
CA VAL A 200 -10.54 12.73 12.64
C VAL A 200 -9.45 13.79 12.44
N GLU A 201 -9.43 14.45 11.28
CA GLU A 201 -8.50 15.55 10.99
C GLU A 201 -8.63 16.69 12.04
N ARG A 202 -9.85 17.18 12.27
CA ARG A 202 -10.08 18.23 13.27
C ARG A 202 -9.68 17.81 14.67
N GLY A 203 -9.94 16.57 15.07
CA GLY A 203 -9.54 16.03 16.36
C GLY A 203 -8.03 15.98 16.59
N LEU A 204 -7.23 15.78 15.54
CA LEU A 204 -5.77 15.78 15.61
C LEU A 204 -5.17 17.20 15.67
N VAL A 205 -5.83 18.17 15.04
CA VAL A 205 -5.32 19.56 14.92
C VAL A 205 -5.70 20.43 16.13
N GLN A 206 -6.85 20.21 16.78
CA GLN A 206 -7.29 20.98 17.94
C GLN A 206 -6.28 21.01 19.12
N ASP A 207 -5.36 20.04 19.14
CA ASP A 207 -4.30 19.96 20.16
C ASP A 207 -3.00 20.68 19.78
N ALA A 208 -2.93 21.28 18.59
CA ALA A 208 -1.75 21.98 18.11
C ALA A 208 -1.77 23.45 18.54
N SER A 209 -1.20 23.73 19.72
CA SER A 209 -1.10 25.08 20.31
C SER A 209 0.04 25.95 19.74
N SER A 210 0.69 25.55 18.67
CA SER A 210 1.74 26.35 18.02
C SER A 210 1.44 26.52 16.54
N PRO A 211 1.53 27.76 16.01
CA PRO A 211 1.40 27.98 14.58
C PRO A 211 2.51 27.22 13.84
N GLU A 212 2.09 26.44 12.86
CA GLU A 212 2.99 25.73 11.95
C GLU A 212 3.86 26.76 11.22
N LYS A 213 5.17 26.55 11.21
CA LYS A 213 6.06 27.36 10.36
C LYS A 213 5.54 27.27 8.93
N PRO A 214 5.50 28.42 8.18
CA PRO A 214 5.15 28.36 6.77
C PRO A 214 5.98 27.29 6.08
N ALA A 215 5.32 26.41 5.31
CA ALA A 215 6.01 25.36 4.57
C ALA A 215 7.06 26.02 3.66
N GLU A 216 8.33 25.70 3.88
CA GLU A 216 9.37 26.08 2.92
C GLU A 216 9.04 25.44 1.57
N PRO A 217 9.31 26.13 0.43
CA PRO A 217 9.08 25.53 -0.88
C PRO A 217 9.80 24.19 -0.95
N ALA A 218 9.05 23.15 -1.32
CA ALA A 218 9.53 21.77 -1.36
C ALA A 218 10.82 21.68 -2.16
N LYS A 219 11.92 21.37 -1.50
CA LYS A 219 13.24 21.20 -2.14
C LYS A 219 13.15 20.04 -3.14
N PRO A 220 13.87 20.13 -4.28
CA PRO A 220 13.94 19.00 -5.21
C PRO A 220 14.39 17.74 -4.46
N LEU A 221 13.77 16.59 -4.80
CA LEU A 221 14.13 15.33 -4.19
C LEU A 221 15.61 15.05 -4.46
N GLY A 222 16.47 15.16 -3.43
CA GLY A 222 17.89 14.85 -3.51
C GLY A 222 18.16 13.34 -3.69
N GLY A 223 19.43 12.95 -3.72
CA GLY A 223 19.83 11.56 -4.02
C GLY A 223 19.17 10.48 -3.15
N VAL A 224 18.99 10.76 -1.85
CA VAL A 224 18.45 9.74 -0.93
C VAL A 224 16.94 9.47 -1.11
N PRO A 225 16.06 10.46 -1.25
CA PRO A 225 14.68 10.21 -1.64
C PRO A 225 14.55 9.43 -2.95
N MET A 226 15.40 9.72 -3.95
CA MET A 226 15.38 8.98 -5.21
C MET A 226 15.74 7.52 -5.02
N ILE A 227 16.82 7.22 -4.27
CA ILE A 227 17.23 5.84 -4.03
C ILE A 227 16.19 5.10 -3.17
N PHE A 228 15.55 5.78 -2.21
CA PHE A 228 14.43 5.22 -1.45
C PHE A 228 13.28 4.79 -2.38
N ILE A 229 12.86 5.63 -3.32
CA ILE A 229 11.77 5.32 -4.25
C ILE A 229 12.16 4.19 -5.21
N VAL A 230 13.38 4.22 -5.77
CA VAL A 230 13.89 3.13 -6.64
C VAL A 230 13.92 1.81 -5.87
N SER A 231 14.43 1.82 -4.63
CA SER A 231 14.42 0.62 -3.78
C SER A 231 12.98 0.14 -3.50
N MET A 232 12.04 1.07 -3.32
CA MET A 232 10.63 0.71 -3.10
C MET A 232 10.01 0.04 -4.34
N VAL A 233 10.31 0.50 -5.55
CA VAL A 233 9.89 -0.16 -6.80
C VAL A 233 10.44 -1.58 -6.87
N ILE A 234 11.73 -1.76 -6.59
CA ILE A 234 12.39 -3.07 -6.65
C ILE A 234 11.81 -4.02 -5.57
N LEU A 235 11.63 -3.56 -4.33
CA LEU A 235 11.02 -4.35 -3.26
C LEU A 235 9.58 -4.75 -3.61
N ALA A 236 8.80 -3.80 -4.15
CA ALA A 236 7.42 -4.04 -4.57
C ALA A 236 7.36 -5.03 -5.74
N LEU A 237 8.29 -4.96 -6.69
CA LEU A 237 8.38 -5.91 -7.79
C LEU A 237 8.68 -7.32 -7.26
N GLY A 238 9.64 -7.46 -6.34
CA GLY A 238 9.93 -8.73 -5.67
C GLY A 238 8.69 -9.32 -4.98
N TYR A 239 7.94 -8.49 -4.24
CA TYR A 239 6.66 -8.88 -3.64
C TYR A 239 5.65 -9.35 -4.69
N GLN A 240 5.45 -8.60 -5.77
CA GLN A 240 4.49 -8.92 -6.81
C GLN A 240 4.82 -10.26 -7.50
N LEU A 241 6.09 -10.51 -7.79
CA LEU A 241 6.53 -11.76 -8.39
C LEU A 241 6.38 -12.93 -7.42
N HIS A 242 6.81 -12.76 -6.16
CA HIS A 242 6.69 -13.82 -5.15
C HIS A 242 5.23 -14.16 -4.84
N PHE A 243 4.46 -13.16 -4.39
CA PHE A 243 3.10 -13.42 -3.91
C PHE A 243 2.11 -13.73 -5.03
N SER A 244 2.14 -12.94 -6.12
CA SER A 244 1.10 -13.03 -7.17
C SER A 244 1.41 -14.06 -8.27
N ILE A 245 2.69 -14.44 -8.47
CA ILE A 245 3.07 -15.41 -9.50
C ILE A 245 3.50 -16.74 -8.86
N ASN A 246 4.40 -16.71 -7.86
CA ASN A 246 5.06 -17.92 -7.38
C ASN A 246 4.34 -18.62 -6.21
N SER A 247 3.66 -17.89 -5.31
CA SER A 247 3.12 -18.49 -4.08
C SER A 247 2.10 -19.59 -4.32
N ALA A 248 1.12 -19.37 -5.21
CA ALA A 248 0.11 -20.41 -5.51
C ALA A 248 0.75 -21.64 -6.17
N PRO A 249 1.59 -21.54 -7.21
CA PRO A 249 2.35 -22.70 -7.72
C PRO A 249 3.18 -23.44 -6.68
N PHE A 250 3.80 -22.73 -5.73
CA PHE A 250 4.56 -23.38 -4.65
C PHE A 250 3.68 -24.21 -3.74
N TYR A 251 2.53 -23.69 -3.34
CA TYR A 251 1.56 -24.45 -2.53
C TYR A 251 1.02 -25.65 -3.29
N LEU A 252 0.74 -25.53 -4.58
CA LEU A 252 0.20 -26.61 -5.42
C LEU A 252 1.18 -27.78 -5.63
N ARG A 253 2.46 -27.63 -5.25
CA ARG A 253 3.40 -28.78 -5.16
C ARG A 253 3.01 -29.77 -4.04
N PHE A 254 2.31 -29.31 -3.01
CA PHE A 254 2.03 -30.08 -1.78
C PHE A 254 0.55 -30.11 -1.38
N ALA A 255 -0.30 -29.28 -1.97
CA ALA A 255 -1.69 -29.08 -1.58
C ALA A 255 -2.61 -29.03 -2.80
N LYS A 256 -3.92 -29.16 -2.58
CA LYS A 256 -4.93 -29.10 -3.64
C LYS A 256 -5.35 -27.64 -3.91
N PRO A 257 -5.88 -27.33 -5.12
CA PRO A 257 -6.39 -25.99 -5.42
C PRO A 257 -7.41 -25.44 -4.41
N ALA A 258 -8.26 -26.32 -3.84
CA ALA A 258 -9.24 -25.94 -2.83
C ALA A 258 -8.60 -25.46 -1.50
N ASP A 259 -7.36 -25.85 -1.22
CA ASP A 259 -6.67 -25.50 0.01
C ASP A 259 -6.06 -24.08 -0.08
N LEU A 260 -5.91 -23.51 -1.28
CA LEU A 260 -5.29 -22.20 -1.49
C LEU A 260 -6.02 -21.09 -0.73
N GLN A 261 -7.34 -21.16 -0.58
CA GLN A 261 -8.11 -20.18 0.19
C GLN A 261 -7.66 -20.10 1.66
N TRP A 262 -7.08 -21.18 2.22
CA TRP A 262 -6.56 -21.25 3.59
C TRP A 262 -5.06 -21.00 3.67
N LEU A 263 -4.32 -21.34 2.60
CA LEU A 263 -2.87 -21.25 2.57
C LEU A 263 -2.37 -19.85 2.16
N MET A 264 -3.02 -19.20 1.20
CA MET A 264 -2.62 -17.85 0.77
C MET A 264 -2.71 -16.80 1.88
N PRO A 265 -3.69 -16.82 2.80
CA PRO A 265 -3.74 -15.92 3.95
C PRO A 265 -2.53 -15.98 4.89
N VAL A 266 -1.77 -17.09 4.92
CA VAL A 266 -0.59 -17.25 5.79
C VAL A 266 0.42 -16.13 5.61
N PHE A 267 0.67 -15.71 4.37
CA PHE A 267 1.52 -14.56 4.06
C PHE A 267 1.01 -13.29 4.76
N TRP A 268 -0.28 -13.01 4.66
CA TRP A 268 -0.89 -11.82 5.27
C TRP A 268 -0.97 -11.88 6.79
N ILE A 269 -1.06 -13.07 7.37
CA ILE A 269 -0.96 -13.26 8.84
C ILE A 269 0.43 -12.83 9.30
N GLY A 270 1.49 -13.32 8.64
CA GLY A 270 2.87 -12.88 8.91
C GLY A 270 3.03 -11.37 8.78
N PHE A 271 2.50 -10.79 7.69
CA PHE A 271 2.47 -9.35 7.44
C PHE A 271 1.88 -8.58 8.63
N ASN A 272 0.69 -8.95 9.07
CA ASN A 272 -0.02 -8.23 10.13
C ASN A 272 0.65 -8.33 11.50
N ILE A 273 1.22 -9.50 11.84
CA ILE A 273 1.82 -9.72 13.16
C ILE A 273 3.16 -8.99 13.27
N ALA A 274 4.02 -9.08 12.25
CA ALA A 274 5.38 -8.60 12.34
C ALA A 274 5.52 -7.07 12.33
N MET A 275 4.56 -6.34 11.79
CA MET A 275 4.59 -4.88 11.73
C MET A 275 4.67 -4.23 13.13
N PHE A 276 4.00 -4.80 14.13
CA PHE A 276 3.95 -4.20 15.48
C PHE A 276 5.32 -4.23 16.20
N PRO A 277 6.00 -5.37 16.37
CA PRO A 277 7.35 -5.37 16.91
C PRO A 277 8.33 -4.58 16.04
N ALA A 278 8.21 -4.65 14.70
CA ALA A 278 9.05 -3.88 13.80
C ALA A 278 8.86 -2.36 13.98
N SER A 279 7.66 -1.88 14.36
CA SER A 279 7.41 -0.46 14.60
C SER A 279 8.29 0.08 15.75
N VAL A 280 8.56 -0.71 16.78
CA VAL A 280 9.43 -0.35 17.89
C VAL A 280 10.89 -0.22 17.40
N VAL A 281 11.33 -1.13 16.55
CA VAL A 281 12.67 -1.08 15.94
C VAL A 281 12.78 0.12 14.99
N THR A 282 11.76 0.36 14.17
CA THR A 282 11.69 1.50 13.25
C THR A 282 11.76 2.84 13.98
N LYS A 283 11.09 2.95 15.14
CA LYS A 283 11.18 4.15 15.99
C LYS A 283 12.62 4.41 16.48
N ARG A 284 13.39 3.37 16.77
CA ARG A 284 14.74 3.47 17.32
C ARG A 284 15.83 3.60 16.25
N ARG A 285 15.70 2.90 15.14
CA ARG A 285 16.74 2.75 14.11
C ARG A 285 16.44 3.49 12.81
N GLY A 286 15.19 3.94 12.62
CA GLY A 286 14.72 4.57 11.39
C GLY A 286 14.20 3.57 10.36
N GLY A 287 13.30 4.07 9.48
CA GLY A 287 12.58 3.23 8.51
C GLY A 287 13.49 2.58 7.47
N LEU A 288 14.49 3.28 6.97
CA LEU A 288 15.41 2.76 5.93
C LEU A 288 16.21 1.53 6.40
N ILE A 289 16.65 1.52 7.66
CA ILE A 289 17.38 0.38 8.23
C ILE A 289 16.47 -0.84 8.34
N VAL A 290 15.24 -0.63 8.86
CA VAL A 290 14.29 -1.74 9.02
C VAL A 290 13.84 -2.27 7.66
N MET A 291 13.59 -1.41 6.67
CA MET A 291 13.29 -1.84 5.29
C MET A 291 14.43 -2.68 4.72
N GLY A 292 15.67 -2.22 4.85
CA GLY A 292 16.84 -2.92 4.33
C GLY A 292 17.05 -4.28 5.00
N ALA A 293 16.99 -4.34 6.32
CA ALA A 293 17.11 -5.59 7.07
C ALA A 293 15.96 -6.57 6.75
N ALA A 294 14.72 -6.07 6.71
CA ALA A 294 13.56 -6.86 6.33
C ALA A 294 13.66 -7.35 4.87
N GLY A 295 14.24 -6.56 3.96
CA GLY A 295 14.52 -6.98 2.59
C GLY A 295 15.44 -8.20 2.53
N LEU A 296 16.55 -8.18 3.26
CA LEU A 296 17.49 -9.31 3.30
C LEU A 296 16.89 -10.55 3.98
N LEU A 297 16.21 -10.37 5.13
CA LEU A 297 15.51 -11.48 5.82
C LEU A 297 14.38 -12.06 4.96
N GLY A 298 13.67 -11.19 4.26
CA GLY A 298 12.62 -11.59 3.32
C GLY A 298 13.18 -12.36 2.12
N ALA A 299 14.34 -11.95 1.59
CA ALA A 299 15.01 -12.70 0.52
C ALA A 299 15.35 -14.13 0.96
N LEU A 300 15.81 -14.31 2.21
CA LEU A 300 16.05 -15.65 2.79
C LEU A 300 14.74 -16.42 2.95
N ALA A 301 13.66 -15.78 3.36
CA ALA A 301 12.35 -16.42 3.47
C ALA A 301 11.81 -16.87 2.12
N VAL A 302 11.92 -16.03 1.08
CA VAL A 302 11.53 -16.37 -0.31
C VAL A 302 12.39 -17.50 -0.86
N LEU A 303 13.70 -17.48 -0.61
CA LEU A 303 14.60 -18.59 -0.92
C LEU A 303 14.16 -19.88 -0.21
N GLY A 304 13.79 -19.79 1.08
CA GLY A 304 13.25 -20.93 1.82
C GLY A 304 11.93 -21.47 1.25
N ALA A 305 11.07 -20.60 0.71
CA ALA A 305 9.84 -21.02 0.03
C ALA A 305 10.12 -21.76 -1.29
N GLU A 306 11.10 -21.29 -2.07
CA GLU A 306 11.53 -21.96 -3.30
C GLU A 306 12.10 -23.37 -3.02
N LEU A 307 12.94 -23.47 -2.00
CA LEU A 307 13.64 -24.71 -1.62
C LEU A 307 12.81 -25.61 -0.69
N ALA A 308 11.55 -25.28 -0.39
CA ALA A 308 10.72 -26.06 0.51
C ALA A 308 10.47 -27.48 -0.02
N GLY A 309 10.83 -28.48 0.79
CA GLY A 309 10.62 -29.89 0.48
C GLY A 309 9.29 -30.48 0.96
N ASN A 310 8.51 -29.70 1.73
CA ASN A 310 7.20 -30.09 2.25
C ASN A 310 6.31 -28.88 2.57
N LEU A 311 5.02 -29.13 2.77
CA LEU A 311 4.03 -28.08 3.04
C LEU A 311 4.34 -27.26 4.30
N ASN A 312 4.77 -27.89 5.38
CA ASN A 312 5.02 -27.18 6.65
C ASN A 312 6.17 -26.18 6.50
N THR A 313 7.27 -26.58 5.87
CA THR A 313 8.39 -25.68 5.58
C THR A 313 7.95 -24.52 4.70
N LEU A 314 7.13 -24.79 3.69
CA LEU A 314 6.58 -23.75 2.82
C LEU A 314 5.68 -22.77 3.59
N ILE A 315 4.80 -23.24 4.48
CA ILE A 315 3.95 -22.41 5.33
C ILE A 315 4.79 -21.46 6.18
N VAL A 316 5.84 -21.98 6.83
CA VAL A 316 6.75 -21.14 7.64
C VAL A 316 7.46 -20.10 6.77
N ALA A 317 7.98 -20.51 5.61
CA ALA A 317 8.64 -19.58 4.68
C ALA A 317 7.71 -18.48 4.16
N GLN A 318 6.48 -18.82 3.82
CA GLN A 318 5.46 -17.86 3.37
C GLN A 318 5.05 -16.89 4.49
N PHE A 319 4.91 -17.40 5.73
CA PHE A 319 4.67 -16.55 6.90
C PHE A 319 5.81 -15.53 7.10
N LEU A 320 7.06 -15.99 7.03
CA LEU A 320 8.23 -15.13 7.20
C LEU A 320 8.39 -14.13 6.03
N ALA A 321 8.09 -14.54 4.80
CA ALA A 321 8.07 -13.66 3.64
C ALA A 321 7.01 -12.55 3.81
N GLY A 322 5.82 -12.91 4.28
CA GLY A 322 4.77 -11.95 4.62
C GLY A 322 5.18 -11.01 5.76
N ALA A 323 5.79 -11.55 6.81
CA ALA A 323 6.33 -10.77 7.92
C ALA A 323 7.35 -9.73 7.45
N ALA A 324 8.27 -10.13 6.59
CA ALA A 324 9.27 -9.23 6.00
C ALA A 324 8.61 -8.14 5.16
N TRP A 325 7.63 -8.49 4.31
CA TRP A 325 6.89 -7.52 3.52
C TRP A 325 6.12 -6.51 4.38
N GLY A 326 5.48 -6.96 5.47
CA GLY A 326 4.82 -6.07 6.44
C GLY A 326 5.80 -5.08 7.08
N CYS A 327 6.96 -5.55 7.52
CA CYS A 327 8.02 -4.71 8.05
C CYS A 327 8.53 -3.69 7.01
N MET A 328 8.73 -4.12 5.75
CA MET A 328 9.15 -3.23 4.68
C MET A 328 8.13 -2.15 4.39
N LEU A 329 6.86 -2.51 4.19
CA LEU A 329 5.81 -1.55 3.79
C LEU A 329 5.47 -0.56 4.92
N MET A 330 5.31 -1.02 6.15
CA MET A 330 5.10 -0.16 7.32
C MET A 330 6.24 0.82 7.49
N SER A 331 7.50 0.34 7.40
CA SER A 331 8.67 1.19 7.52
C SER A 331 8.84 2.14 6.35
N ALA A 332 8.38 1.76 5.14
CA ALA A 332 8.35 2.63 3.97
C ALA A 332 7.40 3.83 4.18
N ILE A 333 6.19 3.60 4.71
CA ILE A 333 5.27 4.69 5.04
C ILE A 333 5.89 5.61 6.10
N SER A 334 6.46 5.03 7.17
CA SER A 334 7.14 5.81 8.21
C SER A 334 8.33 6.62 7.67
N ALA A 335 9.15 6.03 6.78
CA ALA A 335 10.27 6.71 6.14
C ALA A 335 9.80 7.79 5.16
N ALA A 336 8.72 7.54 4.41
CA ALA A 336 8.15 8.52 3.48
C ALA A 336 7.68 9.78 4.21
N LEU A 337 6.96 9.62 5.32
CA LEU A 337 6.52 10.72 6.17
C LEU A 337 7.72 11.50 6.76
N ALA A 338 8.78 10.79 7.19
CA ALA A 338 9.98 11.44 7.70
C ALA A 338 10.81 12.15 6.62
N ILE A 339 10.85 11.63 5.40
CA ILE A 339 11.52 12.26 4.24
C ILE A 339 10.75 13.50 3.80
N GLY A 340 9.43 13.44 3.85
CA GLY A 340 8.52 14.54 3.46
C GLY A 340 8.27 15.58 4.54
N ASP A 341 8.85 15.47 5.73
CA ASP A 341 8.57 16.30 6.93
C ASP A 341 8.79 17.84 6.74
N SER A 342 9.07 18.28 5.55
CA SER A 342 9.16 19.69 5.15
C SER A 342 7.93 20.18 4.36
N GLY A 343 6.78 19.55 4.49
CA GLY A 343 5.54 19.88 3.75
C GLY A 343 5.40 19.13 2.42
N ALA A 344 6.07 17.99 2.26
CA ALA A 344 6.00 17.10 1.11
C ALA A 344 5.64 15.65 1.49
N GLU A 345 5.03 15.46 2.68
CA GLU A 345 4.64 14.14 3.20
C GLU A 345 3.72 13.40 2.21
N GLY A 346 2.72 14.10 1.70
CA GLY A 346 1.77 13.54 0.73
C GLY A 346 2.45 13.15 -0.57
N LYS A 347 3.35 14.00 -1.09
CA LYS A 347 4.13 13.70 -2.29
C LYS A 347 4.96 12.44 -2.12
N VAL A 348 5.68 12.29 -1.00
CA VAL A 348 6.58 11.14 -0.81
C VAL A 348 5.78 9.86 -0.54
N VAL A 349 4.69 9.92 0.24
CA VAL A 349 3.76 8.78 0.42
C VAL A 349 3.10 8.43 -0.90
N GLY A 350 2.68 9.41 -1.69
CA GLY A 350 2.14 9.21 -3.03
C GLY A 350 3.12 8.47 -3.95
N LEU A 351 4.40 8.85 -3.93
CA LEU A 351 5.46 8.14 -4.67
C LEU A 351 5.63 6.68 -4.21
N VAL A 352 5.46 6.37 -2.93
CA VAL A 352 5.44 4.97 -2.45
C VAL A 352 4.29 4.19 -3.08
N PHE A 353 3.08 4.74 -3.10
CA PHE A 353 1.93 4.09 -3.73
C PHE A 353 2.08 4.00 -5.26
N SER A 354 2.61 5.03 -5.90
CA SER A 354 2.98 4.99 -7.33
C SER A 354 3.99 3.88 -7.64
N ALA A 355 4.97 3.66 -6.75
CA ALA A 355 5.93 2.56 -6.88
C ALA A 355 5.25 1.18 -6.77
N LEU A 356 4.29 1.02 -5.84
CA LEU A 356 3.48 -0.20 -5.72
C LEU A 356 2.65 -0.45 -6.99
N ALA A 357 2.02 0.59 -7.53
CA ALA A 357 1.23 0.51 -8.75
C ALA A 357 2.10 0.16 -9.96
N LEU A 358 3.26 0.80 -10.10
CA LEU A 358 4.22 0.53 -11.18
C LEU A 358 4.72 -0.93 -11.14
N ALA A 359 5.04 -1.44 -9.95
CA ALA A 359 5.45 -2.84 -9.80
C ALA A 359 4.32 -3.81 -10.15
N THR A 360 3.06 -3.48 -9.78
CA THR A 360 1.88 -4.26 -10.14
C THR A 360 1.65 -4.23 -11.64
N PHE A 361 1.78 -3.05 -12.28
CA PHE A 361 1.72 -2.90 -13.74
C PHE A 361 2.75 -3.77 -14.44
N ALA A 362 4.02 -3.70 -14.00
CA ALA A 362 5.12 -4.47 -14.58
C ALA A 362 4.87 -5.99 -14.49
N ARG A 363 4.37 -6.47 -13.35
CA ARG A 363 3.97 -7.88 -13.19
C ARG A 363 2.82 -8.24 -14.15
N MET A 364 1.79 -7.41 -14.24
CA MET A 364 0.66 -7.66 -15.14
C MET A 364 1.10 -7.66 -16.61
N ALA A 365 2.01 -6.77 -17.00
CA ALA A 365 2.60 -6.74 -18.32
C ALA A 365 3.39 -8.03 -18.64
N ALA A 366 4.15 -8.54 -17.68
CA ALA A 366 4.85 -9.82 -17.82
C ALA A 366 3.87 -11.00 -18.04
N VAL A 367 2.75 -11.01 -17.29
CA VAL A 367 1.70 -12.02 -17.44
C VAL A 367 0.97 -11.88 -18.77
N ALA A 368 0.60 -10.65 -19.16
CA ALA A 368 -0.07 -10.37 -20.44
C ALA A 368 0.83 -10.72 -21.64
N GLY A 369 2.13 -10.48 -21.55
CA GLY A 369 3.13 -10.87 -22.53
C GLY A 369 3.43 -12.38 -22.55
N GLY A 370 2.82 -13.16 -21.64
CA GLY A 370 2.99 -14.62 -21.60
C GLY A 370 4.35 -15.09 -21.08
N LEU A 371 5.16 -14.20 -20.45
CA LEU A 371 6.51 -14.55 -19.98
C LEU A 371 6.51 -15.79 -19.08
N GLN A 372 5.48 -15.97 -18.26
CA GLN A 372 5.33 -17.14 -17.37
C GLN A 372 5.15 -18.48 -18.12
N LYS A 373 4.77 -18.44 -19.40
CA LYS A 373 4.58 -19.62 -20.25
C LYS A 373 5.83 -20.02 -21.03
N LEU A 374 6.82 -19.14 -21.05
CA LEU A 374 8.07 -19.34 -21.79
C LEU A 374 9.10 -19.99 -20.86
N PRO A 375 9.58 -21.22 -21.16
CA PRO A 375 10.50 -21.95 -20.27
C PRO A 375 11.81 -21.19 -19.99
N GLU A 376 12.25 -20.37 -20.90
CA GLU A 376 13.46 -19.54 -20.78
C GLU A 376 13.35 -18.45 -19.69
N TYR A 377 12.12 -17.96 -19.40
CA TYR A 377 11.87 -16.95 -18.36
C TYR A 377 11.44 -17.53 -17.02
N ALA A 378 11.11 -18.81 -16.94
CA ALA A 378 10.70 -19.45 -15.70
C ALA A 378 11.75 -19.31 -14.58
N PRO A 379 13.07 -19.55 -14.82
CA PRO A 379 14.09 -19.34 -13.80
C PRO A 379 14.18 -17.88 -13.35
N LEU A 380 14.04 -16.92 -14.29
CA LEU A 380 14.03 -15.50 -13.97
C LEU A 380 12.88 -15.14 -13.02
N LEU A 381 11.66 -15.57 -13.32
CA LEU A 381 10.47 -15.28 -12.50
C LEU A 381 10.56 -15.93 -11.12
N HIS A 382 11.19 -17.09 -10.99
CA HIS A 382 11.40 -17.78 -9.72
C HIS A 382 12.42 -17.04 -8.84
N TRP A 383 13.57 -16.66 -9.42
CA TRP A 383 14.70 -16.10 -8.66
C TRP A 383 14.68 -14.59 -8.51
N ALA A 384 13.96 -13.87 -9.39
CA ALA A 384 13.86 -12.42 -9.33
C ALA A 384 13.39 -11.87 -7.96
N PRO A 385 12.42 -12.47 -7.25
CA PRO A 385 12.04 -11.99 -5.92
C PRO A 385 13.20 -11.97 -4.92
N VAL A 386 14.02 -13.04 -4.90
CA VAL A 386 15.20 -13.14 -4.04
C VAL A 386 16.22 -12.05 -4.40
N ALA A 387 16.49 -11.88 -5.71
CA ALA A 387 17.43 -10.87 -6.19
C ALA A 387 16.93 -9.45 -5.88
N CYS A 388 15.64 -9.15 -6.16
CA CYS A 388 15.04 -7.85 -5.89
C CYS A 388 15.14 -7.46 -4.40
N TRP A 389 14.77 -8.36 -3.50
CA TRP A 389 14.78 -8.07 -2.08
C TRP A 389 16.20 -8.01 -1.52
N SER A 390 17.13 -8.81 -2.03
CA SER A 390 18.54 -8.75 -1.65
C SER A 390 19.19 -7.44 -2.07
N VAL A 391 19.06 -7.07 -3.35
CA VAL A 391 19.70 -5.87 -3.91
C VAL A 391 19.15 -4.60 -3.29
N ALA A 392 17.82 -4.47 -3.23
CA ALA A 392 17.21 -3.28 -2.63
C ALA A 392 17.46 -3.22 -1.12
N GLY A 393 17.40 -4.37 -0.41
CA GLY A 393 17.70 -4.45 1.02
C GLY A 393 19.13 -4.02 1.33
N ALA A 394 20.12 -4.56 0.62
CA ALA A 394 21.52 -4.17 0.77
C ALA A 394 21.74 -2.69 0.44
N GLY A 395 21.16 -2.19 -0.67
CA GLY A 395 21.26 -0.79 -1.06
C GLY A 395 20.74 0.17 0.00
N LEU A 396 19.59 -0.13 0.60
CA LEU A 396 19.02 0.68 1.69
C LEU A 396 19.91 0.69 2.94
N LEU A 397 20.52 -0.44 3.31
CA LEU A 397 21.44 -0.50 4.45
C LEU A 397 22.71 0.29 4.22
N VAL A 398 23.30 0.23 3.00
CA VAL A 398 24.48 1.03 2.65
C VAL A 398 24.21 2.53 2.77
N ILE A 399 23.05 2.99 2.29
CA ILE A 399 22.67 4.41 2.39
C ILE A 399 22.40 4.82 3.85
N ALA A 400 21.74 3.98 4.60
CA ALA A 400 21.50 4.24 6.01
C ALA A 400 22.80 4.34 6.80
N ALA A 401 23.78 3.46 6.52
CA ALA A 401 25.11 3.50 7.13
C ALA A 401 25.89 4.77 6.76
N SER A 402 25.88 5.18 5.51
CA SER A 402 26.57 6.41 5.05
C SER A 402 26.01 7.66 5.70
N ARG A 403 24.67 7.74 5.89
CA ARG A 403 24.03 8.86 6.62
C ARG A 403 24.44 8.91 8.10
N LEU A 404 24.50 7.77 8.75
CA LEU A 404 24.98 7.69 10.15
C LEU A 404 26.41 8.20 10.26
N GLN A 405 27.31 7.80 9.37
CA GLN A 405 28.69 8.26 9.34
C GLN A 405 28.77 9.79 9.13
N GLN A 406 28.01 10.35 8.19
CA GLN A 406 27.96 11.80 7.97
C GLN A 406 27.43 12.57 9.17
N SER A 407 26.41 12.05 9.86
CA SER A 407 25.88 12.71 11.06
C SER A 407 26.87 12.69 12.22
N VAL A 408 27.60 11.59 12.40
CA VAL A 408 28.66 11.47 13.42
C VAL A 408 29.86 12.38 13.09
N ALA A 409 30.26 12.46 11.81
CA ALA A 409 31.34 13.36 11.37
C ALA A 409 30.99 14.84 11.61
N ARG A 410 29.76 15.27 11.29
CA ARG A 410 29.25 16.63 11.58
C ARG A 410 29.22 16.92 13.09
N ALA A 411 28.78 15.95 13.90
CA ALA A 411 28.73 16.10 15.37
C ALA A 411 30.14 16.20 16.00
N ARG A 412 31.16 15.62 15.34
CA ARG A 412 32.57 15.69 15.79
C ARG A 412 33.34 16.90 15.26
N GLY A 413 32.69 17.82 14.50
CA GLY A 413 33.31 19.02 13.95
C GLY A 413 34.34 18.76 12.83
N VAL A 414 34.35 17.56 12.26
CA VAL A 414 35.20 17.25 11.11
C VAL A 414 34.46 17.70 9.86
N SER A 415 34.79 18.94 9.40
CA SER A 415 34.34 19.41 8.08
C SER A 415 35.06 18.56 7.02
N SER A 416 34.30 17.81 6.22
CA SER A 416 34.82 17.25 4.99
C SER A 416 35.12 18.43 4.04
N SER A 417 36.38 18.81 3.94
CA SER A 417 36.96 19.67 2.89
C SER A 417 36.81 19.00 1.52
#